data_4e56ef22ea7a7f16cda004978f2c1f3c
#
_entry.id   4e56ef22ea7a7f16cda004978f2c1f3c
#
_cell.length_a   1.000
_cell.length_b   1.000
_cell.length_c   1.000
_cell.angle_alpha   90.00
_cell.angle_beta   90.00
_cell.angle_gamma   90.00
#
_symmetry.space_group_name_H-M   'P 1'
#
loop_
_entity.id
_entity.type
_entity.pdbx_description
1 polymer ?
#
loop_
_entity_poly.entity_id
_entity_poly.type
_entity_poly.pdbx_seq_one_letter_code
_entity_poly.pdbx_strand_id
1 'polypeptide(L)'
;MDPVCLESIQLMSTNTPLLQAERVSVSFGGLRALHDVYLQLNHNEVVGVIGPNGAGKTTLFNAICGLVTPDSGTFSFEGKQRSWPRTDQLAELGIARTLQGVGLFPDLTVLENVMIGAQKFAKTGLISASFGRNTKDEAELMDRSMTALERVYAGALANRRANTLSYPDTKRVAIARALVSEPQVLMLDEPAGGLGPQDIEWMNGFIRNLTSHMSVLIVEHHMDVVMSVCDRLYVLNFGEVISSGVSDDVRRDPAVIAAYLGTGA
;
A
#
# COMPACT_ATOMS: atom_id res chain seq x y z
N MET A 1 14.96 -2.75 50.47
CA MET A 1 14.34 -3.02 49.20
C MET A 1 13.96 -1.67 48.63
N ASP A 2 14.76 -1.18 47.69
CA ASP A 2 14.63 0.16 47.13
C ASP A 2 13.45 0.25 46.18
N PRO A 3 12.59 1.27 46.31
CA PRO A 3 11.44 1.49 45.45
C PRO A 3 11.79 2.03 44.05
N VAL A 4 13.06 2.25 43.75
CA VAL A 4 13.54 2.83 42.47
C VAL A 4 13.59 1.85 41.32
N CYS A 5 13.41 0.53 41.59
CA CYS A 5 13.54 -0.51 40.57
C CYS A 5 12.21 -0.89 39.88
N LEU A 6 11.09 -0.31 40.27
CA LEU A 6 9.75 -0.60 39.70
C LEU A 6 9.23 0.45 38.72
N GLU A 7 9.86 1.63 38.63
CA GLU A 7 9.42 2.66 37.66
C GLU A 7 10.07 2.60 36.28
N SER A 8 11.11 1.78 36.11
CA SER A 8 11.82 1.65 34.81
C SER A 8 11.21 0.63 33.85
N ILE A 9 10.13 -0.07 34.24
CA ILE A 9 9.47 -1.09 33.38
C ILE A 9 8.19 -0.54 32.70
N GLN A 10 7.77 0.67 32.99
CA GLN A 10 6.46 1.19 32.54
C GLN A 10 6.50 2.22 31.40
N LEU A 11 7.62 2.31 30.68
CA LEU A 11 7.77 3.19 29.50
C LEU A 11 8.14 2.43 28.22
N MET A 12 7.77 1.18 28.09
CA MET A 12 7.59 0.59 26.79
C MET A 12 6.15 0.92 26.36
N SER A 13 5.99 2.04 25.66
CA SER A 13 4.82 2.32 24.84
C SER A 13 4.57 1.08 23.98
N THR A 14 3.54 0.31 24.33
CA THR A 14 3.06 -0.83 23.54
C THR A 14 2.42 -0.28 22.27
N ASN A 15 3.25 0.25 21.37
CA ASN A 15 2.79 0.66 20.05
C ASN A 15 2.60 -0.62 19.23
N THR A 16 1.46 -1.28 19.42
CA THR A 16 1.09 -2.47 18.68
C THR A 16 1.09 -2.13 17.18
N PRO A 17 1.85 -2.87 16.36
CA PRO A 17 1.86 -2.61 14.93
C PRO A 17 0.47 -2.72 14.32
N LEU A 18 0.18 -1.86 13.36
CA LEU A 18 -1.06 -1.95 12.59
C LEU A 18 -1.08 -3.20 11.72
N LEU A 19 0.03 -3.48 11.03
CA LEU A 19 0.21 -4.66 10.19
C LEU A 19 1.57 -5.29 10.47
N GLN A 20 1.60 -6.61 10.59
CA GLN A 20 2.82 -7.37 10.79
C GLN A 20 2.78 -8.67 9.99
N ALA A 21 3.86 -8.95 9.29
CA ALA A 21 4.10 -10.19 8.57
C ALA A 21 5.45 -10.76 9.06
N GLU A 22 5.46 -11.99 9.60
CA GLU A 22 6.63 -12.57 10.22
C GLU A 22 6.97 -13.92 9.61
N ARG A 23 8.27 -14.14 9.38
CA ARG A 23 8.85 -15.38 8.85
C ARG A 23 8.15 -15.87 7.58
N VAL A 24 7.87 -14.91 6.69
CA VAL A 24 7.15 -15.16 5.45
C VAL A 24 8.08 -15.87 4.48
N SER A 25 7.69 -17.06 4.05
CA SER A 25 8.38 -17.78 2.98
C SER A 25 7.42 -18.12 1.86
N VAL A 26 7.88 -17.95 0.63
CA VAL A 26 7.11 -18.23 -0.60
C VAL A 26 8.02 -18.90 -1.62
N SER A 27 7.56 -20.01 -2.20
CA SER A 27 8.25 -20.71 -3.26
C SER A 27 7.36 -20.89 -4.50
N PHE A 28 7.94 -20.73 -5.67
CA PHE A 28 7.29 -21.02 -6.97
C PHE A 28 8.06 -22.12 -7.67
N GLY A 29 7.53 -23.34 -7.65
CA GLY A 29 8.27 -24.50 -8.13
C GLY A 29 9.58 -24.69 -7.36
N GLY A 30 10.73 -24.66 -8.04
CA GLY A 30 12.05 -24.77 -7.42
C GLY A 30 12.68 -23.46 -6.95
N LEU A 31 12.03 -22.31 -7.21
CA LEU A 31 12.54 -20.98 -6.86
C LEU A 31 11.94 -20.51 -5.54
N ARG A 32 12.77 -20.27 -4.53
CA ARG A 32 12.37 -19.61 -3.30
C ARG A 32 12.37 -18.09 -3.51
N ALA A 33 11.18 -17.48 -3.57
CA ALA A 33 11.00 -16.06 -3.81
C ALA A 33 11.06 -15.21 -2.54
N LEU A 34 10.68 -15.79 -1.39
CA LEU A 34 10.85 -15.18 -0.06
C LEU A 34 11.35 -16.25 0.93
N HIS A 35 12.22 -15.85 1.84
CA HIS A 35 12.80 -16.70 2.87
C HIS A 35 12.82 -15.97 4.23
N ASP A 36 11.99 -16.41 5.15
CA ASP A 36 11.87 -15.87 6.51
C ASP A 36 11.79 -14.33 6.60
N VAL A 37 11.12 -13.73 5.62
CA VAL A 37 10.95 -12.28 5.53
C VAL A 37 10.06 -11.78 6.65
N TYR A 38 10.44 -10.66 7.25
CA TYR A 38 9.61 -9.93 8.20
C TYR A 38 9.34 -8.51 7.72
N LEU A 39 8.15 -8.01 8.03
CA LEU A 39 7.73 -6.64 7.77
C LEU A 39 6.75 -6.20 8.86
N GLN A 40 6.92 -4.97 9.32
CA GLN A 40 6.04 -4.32 10.29
C GLN A 40 5.69 -2.94 9.79
N LEU A 41 4.42 -2.56 9.90
CA LEU A 41 3.91 -1.22 9.62
C LEU A 41 3.17 -0.73 10.87
N ASN A 42 3.59 0.42 11.40
CA ASN A 42 2.92 1.05 12.54
C ASN A 42 1.80 1.97 12.07
N HIS A 43 0.99 2.46 13.02
CA HIS A 43 -0.02 3.48 12.71
C HIS A 43 0.66 4.78 12.25
N ASN A 44 0.07 5.42 11.23
CA ASN A 44 0.51 6.71 10.72
C ASN A 44 1.98 6.73 10.24
N GLU A 45 2.46 5.61 9.73
CA GLU A 45 3.83 5.41 9.24
C GLU A 45 3.83 5.19 7.73
N VAL A 46 4.85 5.67 7.04
CA VAL A 46 5.19 5.26 5.67
C VAL A 46 6.35 4.29 5.71
N VAL A 47 6.10 3.04 5.31
CA VAL A 47 7.14 2.01 5.17
C VAL A 47 7.41 1.74 3.71
N GLY A 48 8.68 1.78 3.32
CA GLY A 48 9.14 1.43 1.99
C GLY A 48 9.75 0.02 1.94
N VAL A 49 9.41 -0.74 0.90
CA VAL A 49 10.07 -2.00 0.56
C VAL A 49 10.85 -1.79 -0.72
N ILE A 50 12.16 -1.87 -0.64
CA ILE A 50 13.09 -1.62 -1.74
C ILE A 50 13.99 -2.83 -2.00
N GLY A 51 14.73 -2.79 -3.09
CA GLY A 51 15.69 -3.85 -3.46
C GLY A 51 15.80 -4.00 -4.98
N PRO A 52 16.79 -4.76 -5.46
CA PRO A 52 16.97 -5.04 -6.89
C PRO A 52 15.75 -5.72 -7.53
N ASN A 53 15.75 -5.79 -8.86
CA ASN A 53 14.75 -6.59 -9.58
C ASN A 53 14.88 -8.07 -9.23
N GLY A 54 13.76 -8.74 -8.99
CA GLY A 54 13.77 -10.13 -8.55
C GLY A 54 14.03 -10.33 -7.04
N ALA A 55 14.21 -9.27 -6.25
CA ALA A 55 14.48 -9.38 -4.80
C ALA A 55 13.31 -9.93 -3.96
N GLY A 56 12.11 -10.08 -4.53
CA GLY A 56 10.94 -10.60 -3.80
C GLY A 56 9.93 -9.54 -3.37
N LYS A 57 10.16 -8.25 -3.65
CA LYS A 57 9.29 -7.13 -3.24
C LYS A 57 7.83 -7.33 -3.63
N THR A 58 7.56 -7.57 -4.91
CA THR A 58 6.22 -7.81 -5.44
C THR A 58 5.60 -9.08 -4.85
N THR A 59 6.40 -10.11 -4.56
CA THR A 59 5.92 -11.34 -3.93
C THR A 59 5.45 -11.07 -2.50
N LEU A 60 6.22 -10.32 -1.70
CA LEU A 60 5.83 -9.91 -0.35
C LEU A 60 4.54 -9.07 -0.38
N PHE A 61 4.49 -8.10 -1.27
CA PHE A 61 3.33 -7.24 -1.46
C PHE A 61 2.08 -8.04 -1.85
N ASN A 62 2.24 -9.00 -2.76
CA ASN A 62 1.17 -9.90 -3.18
C ASN A 62 0.73 -10.86 -2.07
N ALA A 63 1.64 -11.32 -1.21
CA ALA A 63 1.30 -12.14 -0.05
C ALA A 63 0.42 -11.35 0.94
N ILE A 64 0.79 -10.11 1.27
CA ILE A 64 0.01 -9.23 2.14
C ILE A 64 -1.38 -8.92 1.53
N CYS A 65 -1.46 -8.85 0.19
CA CYS A 65 -2.72 -8.60 -0.54
C CYS A 65 -3.54 -9.86 -0.83
N GLY A 66 -3.11 -11.04 -0.39
CA GLY A 66 -3.83 -12.29 -0.63
C GLY A 66 -3.84 -12.78 -2.08
N LEU A 67 -2.93 -12.27 -2.93
CA LEU A 67 -2.73 -12.74 -4.29
C LEU A 67 -1.77 -13.94 -4.37
N VAL A 68 -0.93 -14.10 -3.35
CA VAL A 68 -0.02 -15.22 -3.17
C VAL A 68 -0.23 -15.75 -1.76
N THR A 69 -0.42 -17.06 -1.62
CA THR A 69 -0.48 -17.70 -0.31
C THR A 69 0.94 -18.10 0.10
N PRO A 70 1.47 -17.60 1.23
CA PRO A 70 2.78 -18.03 1.73
C PRO A 70 2.81 -19.51 2.12
N ASP A 71 3.97 -20.15 1.93
CA ASP A 71 4.21 -21.52 2.38
C ASP A 71 4.30 -21.59 3.91
N SER A 72 4.84 -20.53 4.53
CA SER A 72 4.93 -20.37 5.98
C SER A 72 4.95 -18.89 6.39
N GLY A 73 4.81 -18.65 7.68
CA GLY A 73 4.78 -17.32 8.27
C GLY A 73 3.44 -16.97 8.87
N THR A 74 3.41 -15.86 9.60
CA THR A 74 2.21 -15.35 10.27
C THR A 74 1.86 -13.95 9.81
N PHE A 75 0.56 -13.65 9.81
CA PHE A 75 0.01 -12.34 9.51
C PHE A 75 -0.76 -11.84 10.72
N SER A 76 -0.50 -10.61 11.14
CA SER A 76 -1.24 -9.94 12.20
C SER A 76 -1.72 -8.57 11.74
N PHE A 77 -2.93 -8.20 12.14
CA PHE A 77 -3.52 -6.90 11.87
C PHE A 77 -4.17 -6.36 13.13
N GLU A 78 -3.87 -5.11 13.50
CA GLU A 78 -4.28 -4.48 14.77
C GLU A 78 -3.89 -5.35 16.00
N GLY A 79 -2.68 -5.92 15.98
CA GLY A 79 -2.16 -6.77 17.06
C GLY A 79 -2.85 -8.14 17.17
N LYS A 80 -3.77 -8.49 16.29
CA LYS A 80 -4.44 -9.78 16.27
C LYS A 80 -3.88 -10.65 15.16
N GLN A 81 -3.39 -11.82 15.51
CA GLN A 81 -2.99 -12.81 14.52
C GLN A 81 -4.24 -13.29 13.74
N ARG A 82 -4.11 -13.32 12.42
CA ARG A 82 -5.17 -13.72 11.48
C ARG A 82 -4.62 -14.73 10.46
N SER A 83 -5.50 -15.40 9.76
CA SER A 83 -5.14 -16.08 8.52
C SER A 83 -4.69 -15.02 7.49
N TRP A 84 -3.83 -15.43 6.56
CA TRP A 84 -3.49 -14.58 5.42
C TRP A 84 -4.77 -14.13 4.72
N PRO A 85 -4.90 -12.83 4.42
CA PRO A 85 -6.13 -12.32 3.83
C PRO A 85 -6.33 -12.86 2.42
N ARG A 86 -7.56 -12.92 1.98
CA ARG A 86 -7.90 -13.07 0.58
C ARG A 86 -8.17 -11.69 -0.01
N THR A 87 -8.02 -11.55 -1.33
CA THR A 87 -8.22 -10.27 -2.02
C THR A 87 -9.59 -9.64 -1.76
N ASP A 88 -10.64 -10.46 -1.63
CA ASP A 88 -12.01 -10.02 -1.35
C ASP A 88 -12.21 -9.53 0.10
N GLN A 89 -11.32 -9.86 1.02
CA GLN A 89 -11.38 -9.47 2.43
C GLN A 89 -10.60 -8.19 2.75
N LEU A 90 -9.75 -7.70 1.83
CA LEU A 90 -8.88 -6.55 2.09
C LEU A 90 -9.66 -5.28 2.47
N ALA A 91 -10.74 -4.99 1.76
CA ALA A 91 -11.55 -3.81 2.02
C ALA A 91 -12.22 -3.84 3.40
N GLU A 92 -12.63 -5.02 3.88
CA GLU A 92 -13.18 -5.22 5.23
C GLU A 92 -12.10 -5.08 6.31
N LEU A 93 -10.87 -5.50 6.00
CA LEU A 93 -9.71 -5.29 6.88
C LEU A 93 -9.22 -3.84 6.90
N GLY A 94 -9.77 -2.98 6.05
CA GLY A 94 -9.28 -1.61 5.93
C GLY A 94 -7.94 -1.50 5.18
N ILE A 95 -7.65 -2.45 4.30
CA ILE A 95 -6.46 -2.43 3.43
C ILE A 95 -6.91 -2.14 2.00
N ALA A 96 -6.34 -1.12 1.38
CA ALA A 96 -6.52 -0.83 -0.04
C ALA A 96 -5.20 -0.88 -0.78
N ARG A 97 -5.24 -1.25 -2.05
CA ARG A 97 -4.08 -1.38 -2.91
C ARG A 97 -4.30 -0.67 -4.25
N THR A 98 -3.27 0.01 -4.76
CA THR A 98 -3.21 0.37 -6.17
C THR A 98 -2.70 -0.81 -7.00
N LEU A 99 -3.21 -0.97 -8.20
CA LEU A 99 -2.74 -2.00 -9.12
C LEU A 99 -1.54 -1.48 -9.92
N GLN A 100 -0.56 -2.33 -10.13
CA GLN A 100 0.51 -2.07 -11.09
C GLN A 100 -0.12 -1.81 -12.47
N GLY A 101 0.33 -0.74 -13.18
CA GLY A 101 -0.26 -0.36 -14.46
C GLY A 101 -1.62 0.34 -14.39
N VAL A 102 -1.98 0.90 -13.21
CA VAL A 102 -3.19 1.72 -12.96
C VAL A 102 -4.52 0.94 -12.97
N GLY A 103 -4.72 -0.01 -13.88
CA GLY A 103 -5.88 -0.91 -13.94
C GLY A 103 -7.25 -0.22 -13.96
N LEU A 104 -7.38 0.96 -14.59
CA LEU A 104 -8.67 1.61 -14.80
C LEU A 104 -9.44 0.92 -15.94
N PHE A 105 -10.75 0.95 -15.84
CA PHE A 105 -11.65 0.51 -16.91
C PHE A 105 -11.72 1.64 -17.97
N PRO A 106 -11.19 1.44 -19.18
CA PRO A 106 -10.95 2.53 -20.14
C PRO A 106 -12.24 3.19 -20.66
N ASP A 107 -13.33 2.44 -20.75
CA ASP A 107 -14.60 2.89 -21.28
C ASP A 107 -15.53 3.51 -20.24
N LEU A 108 -15.20 3.36 -18.95
CA LEU A 108 -15.93 4.01 -17.87
C LEU A 108 -15.42 5.43 -17.64
N THR A 109 -16.27 6.27 -17.08
CA THR A 109 -15.88 7.60 -16.61
C THR A 109 -14.92 7.47 -15.40
N VAL A 110 -14.23 8.53 -15.08
CA VAL A 110 -13.37 8.63 -13.90
C VAL A 110 -14.17 8.38 -12.64
N LEU A 111 -15.35 8.98 -12.52
CA LEU A 111 -16.24 8.80 -11.38
C LEU A 111 -16.67 7.33 -11.22
N GLU A 112 -17.12 6.69 -12.30
CA GLU A 112 -17.51 5.26 -12.28
C GLU A 112 -16.34 4.37 -11.89
N ASN A 113 -15.11 4.67 -12.36
CA ASN A 113 -13.91 3.94 -11.94
C ASN A 113 -13.67 4.03 -10.43
N VAL A 114 -13.88 5.20 -9.82
CA VAL A 114 -13.71 5.37 -8.38
C VAL A 114 -14.85 4.71 -7.60
N MET A 115 -16.09 4.79 -8.09
CA MET A 115 -17.25 4.14 -7.48
C MET A 115 -17.08 2.61 -7.33
N ILE A 116 -16.34 1.95 -8.24
CA ILE A 116 -15.98 0.53 -8.10
C ILE A 116 -15.21 0.28 -6.79
N GLY A 117 -14.35 1.19 -6.37
CA GLY A 117 -13.62 1.10 -5.10
C GLY A 117 -14.49 1.28 -3.86
N ALA A 118 -15.67 1.89 -4.01
CA ALA A 118 -16.60 2.16 -2.91
C ALA A 118 -17.54 0.99 -2.58
N GLN A 119 -17.40 -0.17 -3.21
CA GLN A 119 -18.33 -1.31 -3.10
C GLN A 119 -18.60 -1.77 -1.66
N LYS A 120 -17.63 -1.62 -0.72
CA LYS A 120 -17.85 -1.98 0.69
C LYS A 120 -18.98 -1.19 1.35
N PHE A 121 -19.34 -0.04 0.81
CA PHE A 121 -20.42 0.81 1.31
C PHE A 121 -21.77 0.53 0.63
N ALA A 122 -21.78 -0.29 -0.43
CA ALA A 122 -23.03 -0.66 -1.11
C ALA A 122 -23.91 -1.51 -0.19
N LYS A 123 -25.08 -1.00 0.17
CA LYS A 123 -26.06 -1.65 1.08
C LYS A 123 -26.91 -2.68 0.36
N THR A 124 -26.93 -2.66 -0.96
CA THR A 124 -27.80 -3.48 -1.79
C THR A 124 -26.99 -4.41 -2.69
N GLY A 125 -27.34 -5.69 -2.66
CA GLY A 125 -26.73 -6.70 -3.53
C GLY A 125 -27.09 -6.49 -5.01
N LEU A 126 -26.35 -7.12 -5.91
CA LEU A 126 -26.49 -7.10 -7.38
C LEU A 126 -27.92 -7.28 -7.89
N ILE A 127 -28.79 -7.98 -7.13
CA ILE A 127 -30.18 -8.26 -7.52
C ILE A 127 -31.07 -7.02 -7.46
N SER A 128 -30.82 -6.08 -6.55
CA SER A 128 -31.62 -4.85 -6.42
C SER A 128 -31.22 -3.76 -7.40
N ALA A 129 -29.98 -3.74 -7.85
CA ALA A 129 -29.50 -2.84 -8.92
C ALA A 129 -30.23 -3.10 -10.23
N SER A 130 -30.62 -4.34 -10.52
CA SER A 130 -31.40 -4.71 -11.72
C SER A 130 -32.83 -4.16 -11.75
N PHE A 131 -33.34 -3.68 -10.62
CA PHE A 131 -34.73 -3.19 -10.50
C PHE A 131 -34.88 -1.67 -10.37
N GLY A 132 -33.81 -0.88 -10.60
CA GLY A 132 -33.88 0.59 -10.63
C GLY A 132 -34.28 1.26 -9.30
N ARG A 133 -34.10 0.58 -8.16
CA ARG A 133 -34.67 0.99 -6.86
C ARG A 133 -33.73 1.67 -5.88
N ASN A 134 -32.49 2.03 -6.28
CA ASN A 134 -31.52 2.48 -5.29
C ASN A 134 -30.79 3.78 -5.57
N THR A 135 -31.56 4.82 -5.89
CA THR A 135 -31.03 6.18 -6.14
C THR A 135 -30.31 6.79 -4.92
N LYS A 136 -30.64 6.37 -3.69
CA LYS A 136 -29.99 6.92 -2.48
C LYS A 136 -28.61 6.32 -2.24
N ASP A 137 -28.45 5.00 -2.39
CA ASP A 137 -27.13 4.34 -2.23
C ASP A 137 -26.17 4.78 -3.34
N GLU A 138 -26.68 4.91 -4.57
CA GLU A 138 -25.89 5.38 -5.71
C GLU A 138 -25.42 6.83 -5.50
N ALA A 139 -26.30 7.71 -5.01
CA ALA A 139 -25.95 9.08 -4.66
C ALA A 139 -24.88 9.15 -3.55
N GLU A 140 -24.97 8.29 -2.52
CA GLU A 140 -23.95 8.21 -1.46
C GLU A 140 -22.60 7.73 -2.01
N LEU A 141 -22.58 6.71 -2.87
CA LEU A 141 -21.36 6.22 -3.51
C LEU A 141 -20.74 7.27 -4.44
N MET A 142 -21.58 8.03 -5.17
CA MET A 142 -21.16 9.15 -6.00
C MET A 142 -20.47 10.25 -5.18
N ASP A 143 -21.10 10.68 -4.07
CA ASP A 143 -20.58 11.73 -3.20
C ASP A 143 -19.23 11.34 -2.58
N ARG A 144 -19.11 10.11 -2.04
CA ARG A 144 -17.86 9.56 -1.56
C ARG A 144 -16.78 9.52 -2.63
N SER A 145 -17.16 9.13 -3.84
CA SER A 145 -16.24 9.04 -4.98
C SER A 145 -15.77 10.42 -5.45
N MET A 146 -16.66 11.42 -5.46
CA MET A 146 -16.28 12.80 -5.73
C MET A 146 -15.33 13.33 -4.66
N THR A 147 -15.62 13.10 -3.37
CA THR A 147 -14.72 13.47 -2.27
C THR A 147 -13.33 12.83 -2.44
N ALA A 148 -13.25 11.55 -2.82
CA ALA A 148 -11.98 10.89 -3.07
C ALA A 148 -11.22 11.48 -4.27
N LEU A 149 -11.94 11.86 -5.34
CA LEU A 149 -11.35 12.55 -6.50
C LEU A 149 -10.83 13.95 -6.16
N GLU A 150 -11.54 14.69 -5.33
CA GLU A 150 -11.10 16.01 -4.88
C GLU A 150 -9.81 15.93 -4.05
N ARG A 151 -9.67 14.91 -3.21
CA ARG A 151 -8.45 14.67 -2.41
C ARG A 151 -7.20 14.50 -3.28
N VAL A 152 -7.33 13.97 -4.49
CA VAL A 152 -6.23 13.79 -5.45
C VAL A 152 -6.19 14.87 -6.55
N TYR A 153 -6.96 15.94 -6.39
CA TYR A 153 -7.10 17.03 -7.37
C TYR A 153 -7.58 16.58 -8.77
N ALA A 154 -8.41 15.53 -8.81
CA ALA A 154 -8.98 14.99 -10.04
C ALA A 154 -10.50 15.20 -10.18
N GLY A 155 -11.14 15.98 -9.31
CA GLY A 155 -12.59 16.22 -9.31
C GLY A 155 -13.11 16.76 -10.66
N ALA A 156 -12.38 17.68 -11.30
CA ALA A 156 -12.74 18.23 -12.61
C ALA A 156 -12.74 17.18 -13.74
N LEU A 157 -12.12 16.02 -13.52
CA LEU A 157 -12.03 14.92 -14.49
C LEU A 157 -13.18 13.90 -14.37
N ALA A 158 -14.05 14.03 -13.37
CA ALA A 158 -15.06 13.03 -12.98
C ALA A 158 -15.88 12.47 -14.18
N ASN A 159 -16.29 13.32 -15.08
CA ASN A 159 -17.12 12.96 -16.25
C ASN A 159 -16.32 12.55 -17.49
N ARG A 160 -14.98 12.60 -17.44
CA ARG A 160 -14.14 12.17 -18.56
C ARG A 160 -14.02 10.64 -18.57
N ARG A 161 -13.86 10.06 -19.76
CA ARG A 161 -13.53 8.64 -19.89
C ARG A 161 -12.07 8.39 -19.49
N ALA A 162 -11.81 7.28 -18.82
CA ALA A 162 -10.47 6.96 -18.33
C ALA A 162 -9.42 6.85 -19.44
N ASN A 163 -9.79 6.36 -20.62
CA ASN A 163 -8.90 6.28 -21.80
C ASN A 163 -8.48 7.63 -22.39
N THR A 164 -9.07 8.74 -21.95
CA THR A 164 -8.73 10.11 -22.42
C THR A 164 -7.79 10.85 -21.46
N LEU A 165 -7.40 10.21 -20.36
CA LEU A 165 -6.57 10.82 -19.34
C LEU A 165 -5.09 10.81 -19.72
N SER A 166 -4.35 11.80 -19.19
CA SER A 166 -2.88 11.71 -19.13
C SER A 166 -2.45 10.60 -18.17
N TYR A 167 -1.22 10.11 -18.32
CA TYR A 167 -0.70 9.07 -17.43
C TYR A 167 -0.65 9.51 -15.95
N PRO A 168 -0.20 10.74 -15.60
CA PRO A 168 -0.29 11.24 -14.23
C PRO A 168 -1.72 11.27 -13.69
N ASP A 169 -2.70 11.70 -14.50
CA ASP A 169 -4.10 11.72 -14.07
C ASP A 169 -4.64 10.31 -13.84
N THR A 170 -4.25 9.32 -14.65
CA THR A 170 -4.64 7.92 -14.41
C THR A 170 -4.12 7.41 -13.08
N LYS A 171 -2.89 7.77 -12.68
CA LYS A 171 -2.32 7.46 -11.37
C LYS A 171 -3.12 8.09 -10.23
N ARG A 172 -3.49 9.38 -10.36
CA ARG A 172 -4.33 10.08 -9.37
C ARG A 172 -5.68 9.39 -9.19
N VAL A 173 -6.34 9.03 -10.29
CA VAL A 173 -7.63 8.33 -10.26
C VAL A 173 -7.51 6.93 -9.63
N ALA A 174 -6.44 6.19 -9.90
CA ALA A 174 -6.20 4.90 -9.27
C ALA A 174 -6.02 5.01 -7.76
N ILE A 175 -5.35 6.06 -7.29
CA ILE A 175 -5.23 6.37 -5.87
C ILE A 175 -6.59 6.74 -5.29
N ALA A 176 -7.38 7.61 -5.95
CA ALA A 176 -8.74 7.95 -5.50
C ALA A 176 -9.62 6.70 -5.36
N ARG A 177 -9.54 5.76 -6.31
CA ARG A 177 -10.26 4.48 -6.26
C ARG A 177 -9.86 3.62 -5.06
N ALA A 178 -8.61 3.68 -4.64
CA ALA A 178 -8.17 3.00 -3.42
C ALA A 178 -8.64 3.74 -2.15
N LEU A 179 -8.56 5.07 -2.15
CA LEU A 179 -8.91 5.92 -1.01
C LEU A 179 -10.40 5.98 -0.71
N VAL A 180 -11.28 5.81 -1.70
CA VAL A 180 -12.73 5.86 -1.51
C VAL A 180 -13.22 4.79 -0.55
N SER A 181 -12.46 3.69 -0.39
CA SER A 181 -12.74 2.67 0.61
C SER A 181 -12.37 3.08 2.04
N GLU A 182 -11.85 4.29 2.27
CA GLU A 182 -11.40 4.78 3.59
C GLU A 182 -10.50 3.77 4.31
N PRO A 183 -9.35 3.41 3.72
CA PRO A 183 -8.50 2.38 4.28
C PRO A 183 -7.70 2.88 5.49
N GLN A 184 -7.33 1.97 6.39
CA GLN A 184 -6.32 2.21 7.42
C GLN A 184 -4.90 2.04 6.86
N VAL A 185 -4.73 1.15 5.87
CA VAL A 185 -3.47 0.90 5.15
C VAL A 185 -3.68 1.08 3.66
N LEU A 186 -2.92 1.99 3.07
CA LEU A 186 -2.82 2.14 1.63
C LEU A 186 -1.52 1.49 1.12
N MET A 187 -1.66 0.54 0.22
CA MET A 187 -0.53 -0.15 -0.42
C MET A 187 -0.31 0.40 -1.82
N LEU A 188 0.87 0.97 -2.07
CA LEU A 188 1.26 1.60 -3.33
C LEU A 188 2.35 0.79 -4.03
N ASP A 189 2.07 0.35 -5.25
CA ASP A 189 2.99 -0.42 -6.08
C ASP A 189 3.58 0.49 -7.17
N GLU A 190 4.85 0.88 -7.02
CA GLU A 190 5.60 1.79 -7.89
C GLU A 190 4.82 3.07 -8.25
N PRO A 191 4.38 3.86 -7.23
CA PRO A 191 3.55 5.02 -7.48
C PRO A 191 4.23 6.09 -8.34
N ALA A 192 5.56 6.23 -8.25
CA ALA A 192 6.33 7.22 -9.02
C ALA A 192 6.71 6.74 -10.43
N GLY A 193 6.56 5.45 -10.72
CA GLY A 193 6.94 4.89 -12.02
C GLY A 193 6.27 5.60 -13.19
N GLY A 194 7.07 6.10 -14.15
CA GLY A 194 6.61 6.79 -15.36
C GLY A 194 6.12 8.22 -15.16
N LEU A 195 6.26 8.80 -13.96
CA LEU A 195 5.93 10.19 -13.69
C LEU A 195 7.10 11.14 -13.99
N GLY A 196 6.79 12.36 -14.38
CA GLY A 196 7.77 13.44 -14.47
C GLY A 196 8.08 14.07 -13.10
N PRO A 197 9.16 14.88 -12.99
CA PRO A 197 9.62 15.45 -11.71
C PRO A 197 8.53 16.19 -10.92
N GLN A 198 7.70 16.98 -11.58
CA GLN A 198 6.63 17.75 -10.94
C GLN A 198 5.54 16.84 -10.35
N ASP A 199 5.17 15.76 -11.07
CA ASP A 199 4.18 14.80 -10.59
C ASP A 199 4.73 13.93 -9.45
N ILE A 200 6.05 13.64 -9.47
CA ILE A 200 6.74 12.96 -8.36
C ILE A 200 6.71 13.86 -7.10
N GLU A 201 7.02 15.16 -7.23
CA GLU A 201 6.97 16.09 -6.11
C GLU A 201 5.55 16.16 -5.51
N TRP A 202 4.53 16.28 -6.37
CA TRP A 202 3.13 16.21 -5.95
C TRP A 202 2.84 14.89 -5.21
N MET A 203 3.24 13.75 -5.78
CA MET A 203 3.02 12.42 -5.19
C MET A 203 3.67 12.30 -3.81
N ASN A 204 4.90 12.77 -3.67
CA ASN A 204 5.63 12.75 -2.41
C ASN A 204 4.91 13.58 -1.33
N GLY A 205 4.51 14.82 -1.66
CA GLY A 205 3.73 15.66 -0.76
C GLY A 205 2.38 15.05 -0.39
N PHE A 206 1.72 14.41 -1.38
CA PHE A 206 0.45 13.74 -1.16
C PHE A 206 0.59 12.55 -0.20
N ILE A 207 1.57 11.66 -0.42
CA ILE A 207 1.81 10.49 0.44
C ILE A 207 2.11 10.93 1.88
N ARG A 208 2.94 11.96 2.07
CA ARG A 208 3.22 12.51 3.39
C ARG A 208 1.97 13.01 4.11
N ASN A 209 1.06 13.67 3.40
CA ASN A 209 -0.18 14.16 3.97
C ASN A 209 -1.15 13.03 4.37
N LEU A 210 -1.06 11.85 3.73
CA LEU A 210 -1.91 10.71 4.09
C LEU A 210 -1.63 10.17 5.49
N THR A 211 -0.39 10.29 5.99
CA THR A 211 0.01 9.73 7.31
C THR A 211 -0.73 10.34 8.49
N SER A 212 -1.37 11.49 8.32
CA SER A 212 -2.26 12.05 9.37
C SER A 212 -3.52 11.20 9.61
N HIS A 213 -3.86 10.29 8.71
CA HIS A 213 -5.12 9.54 8.75
C HIS A 213 -4.96 8.03 8.49
N MET A 214 -3.86 7.61 7.89
CA MET A 214 -3.63 6.21 7.51
C MET A 214 -2.14 5.88 7.45
N SER A 215 -1.81 4.61 7.39
CA SER A 215 -0.46 4.13 7.17
C SER A 215 -0.28 3.76 5.69
N VAL A 216 0.95 3.89 5.20
CA VAL A 216 1.25 3.63 3.78
C VAL A 216 2.38 2.61 3.67
N LEU A 217 2.19 1.58 2.87
CA LEU A 217 3.22 0.62 2.47
C LEU A 217 3.53 0.83 0.99
N ILE A 218 4.79 1.11 0.67
CA ILE A 218 5.23 1.43 -0.70
C ILE A 218 6.24 0.39 -1.17
N VAL A 219 6.05 -0.15 -2.36
CA VAL A 219 7.11 -0.81 -3.12
C VAL A 219 7.61 0.17 -4.16
N GLU A 220 8.89 0.49 -4.14
CA GLU A 220 9.52 1.45 -5.05
C GLU A 220 10.96 1.05 -5.36
N HIS A 221 11.44 1.52 -6.51
CA HIS A 221 12.84 1.37 -6.92
C HIS A 221 13.54 2.73 -7.11
N HIS A 222 12.80 3.84 -7.07
CA HIS A 222 13.33 5.21 -7.13
C HIS A 222 13.78 5.64 -5.73
N MET A 223 15.09 5.61 -5.48
CA MET A 223 15.65 5.93 -4.15
C MET A 223 15.28 7.33 -3.68
N ASP A 224 15.26 8.33 -4.56
CA ASP A 224 14.91 9.70 -4.21
C ASP A 224 13.49 9.83 -3.66
N VAL A 225 12.55 9.09 -4.24
CA VAL A 225 11.16 9.03 -3.77
C VAL A 225 11.11 8.40 -2.40
N VAL A 226 11.69 7.21 -2.26
CA VAL A 226 11.66 6.43 -1.01
C VAL A 226 12.28 7.22 0.14
N MET A 227 13.46 7.84 -0.11
CA MET A 227 14.17 8.66 0.88
C MET A 227 13.38 9.90 1.28
N SER A 228 12.54 10.43 0.39
CA SER A 228 11.75 11.64 0.67
C SER A 228 10.46 11.36 1.44
N VAL A 229 9.86 10.16 1.31
CA VAL A 229 8.53 9.89 1.86
C VAL A 229 8.49 8.84 2.96
N CYS A 230 9.44 7.89 3.00
CA CYS A 230 9.40 6.78 3.96
C CYS A 230 10.03 7.15 5.29
N ASP A 231 9.36 6.77 6.37
CA ASP A 231 9.89 6.87 7.73
C ASP A 231 10.85 5.72 8.00
N ARG A 232 10.56 4.55 7.44
CA ARG A 232 11.35 3.33 7.62
C ARG A 232 11.36 2.50 6.33
N LEU A 233 12.46 1.78 6.11
CA LEU A 233 12.70 0.94 4.95
C LEU A 233 12.97 -0.50 5.32
N TYR A 234 12.58 -1.39 4.44
CA TYR A 234 13.02 -2.78 4.37
C TYR A 234 13.69 -3.01 3.02
N VAL A 235 14.92 -3.49 3.04
CA VAL A 235 15.67 -3.80 1.83
C VAL A 235 15.67 -5.30 1.61
N LEU A 236 15.04 -5.73 0.53
CA LEU A 236 15.05 -7.13 0.11
C LEU A 236 16.16 -7.38 -0.91
N ASN A 237 16.82 -8.53 -0.78
CA ASN A 237 17.73 -9.06 -1.77
C ASN A 237 17.62 -10.59 -1.80
N PHE A 238 17.43 -11.19 -2.96
CA PHE A 238 17.24 -12.64 -3.15
C PHE A 238 16.24 -13.28 -2.17
N GLY A 239 15.14 -12.59 -1.88
CA GLY A 239 14.06 -13.08 -1.03
C GLY A 239 14.30 -12.93 0.47
N GLU A 240 15.34 -12.25 0.90
CA GLU A 240 15.67 -12.02 2.32
C GLU A 240 15.72 -10.51 2.63
N VAL A 241 15.42 -10.13 3.87
CA VAL A 241 15.64 -8.76 4.36
C VAL A 241 17.09 -8.62 4.75
N ILE A 242 17.86 -7.84 3.98
CA ILE A 242 19.30 -7.61 4.24
C ILE A 242 19.55 -6.38 5.11
N SER A 243 18.59 -5.46 5.19
CA SER A 243 18.65 -4.26 6.03
C SER A 243 17.26 -3.74 6.32
N SER A 244 17.06 -3.13 7.48
CA SER A 244 15.84 -2.43 7.81
C SER A 244 16.09 -1.33 8.83
N GLY A 245 15.40 -0.20 8.73
CA GLY A 245 15.58 0.92 9.64
C GLY A 245 15.13 2.25 9.04
N VAL A 246 15.52 3.33 9.68
CA VAL A 246 15.30 4.70 9.20
C VAL A 246 16.04 4.89 7.87
N SER A 247 15.45 5.66 6.96
CA SER A 247 15.95 5.83 5.59
C SER A 247 17.45 6.21 5.52
N ASP A 248 17.91 7.11 6.38
CA ASP A 248 19.31 7.57 6.42
C ASP A 248 20.31 6.47 6.83
N ASP A 249 19.91 5.59 7.76
CA ASP A 249 20.76 4.48 8.21
C ASP A 249 20.85 3.40 7.12
N VAL A 250 19.72 3.04 6.53
CA VAL A 250 19.64 2.07 5.43
C VAL A 250 20.48 2.51 4.24
N ARG A 251 20.47 3.80 3.90
CA ARG A 251 21.29 4.36 2.80
C ARG A 251 22.80 4.14 2.99
N ARG A 252 23.27 4.11 4.24
CA ARG A 252 24.69 3.97 4.59
C ARG A 252 25.11 2.54 4.84
N ASP A 253 24.17 1.60 4.83
CA ASP A 253 24.43 0.20 5.11
C ASP A 253 25.28 -0.42 3.96
N PRO A 254 26.47 -0.97 4.28
CA PRO A 254 27.33 -1.59 3.27
C PRO A 254 26.65 -2.74 2.52
N ALA A 255 25.76 -3.50 3.15
CA ALA A 255 25.02 -4.59 2.51
C ALA A 255 24.06 -4.06 1.44
N VAL A 256 23.41 -2.92 1.72
CA VAL A 256 22.52 -2.24 0.77
C VAL A 256 23.33 -1.71 -0.42
N ILE A 257 24.43 -1.01 -0.14
CA ILE A 257 25.32 -0.47 -1.19
C ILE A 257 25.81 -1.61 -2.11
N ALA A 258 26.27 -2.72 -1.53
CA ALA A 258 26.74 -3.88 -2.29
C ALA A 258 25.63 -4.52 -3.14
N ALA A 259 24.40 -4.63 -2.62
CA ALA A 259 23.27 -5.19 -3.35
C ALA A 259 22.88 -4.36 -4.59
N TYR A 260 23.02 -3.04 -4.53
CA TYR A 260 22.72 -2.15 -5.66
C TYR A 260 23.90 -1.99 -6.64
N LEU A 261 25.14 -2.03 -6.16
CA LEU A 261 26.35 -1.94 -7.01
C LEU A 261 26.67 -3.28 -7.68
N GLY A 262 26.34 -4.42 -7.05
CA GLY A 262 26.60 -5.75 -7.60
C GLY A 262 25.70 -6.15 -8.77
N THR A 263 24.67 -5.37 -9.08
CA THR A 263 23.74 -5.62 -10.21
C THR A 263 24.17 -4.91 -11.51
N GLY A 264 25.31 -4.24 -11.51
CA GLY A 264 25.85 -3.44 -12.63
C GLY A 264 27.10 -4.02 -13.31
N ALA A 265 27.33 -5.35 -13.19
CA ALA A 265 28.43 -6.02 -13.90
C ALA A 265 27.89 -7.06 -14.88
#